data_d1995953a125c21bbd69eb8aba2af108
#
_entry.id   d1995953a125c21bbd69eb8aba2af108
#
_cell.length_a   1.000
_cell.length_b   1.000
_cell.length_c   1.000
_cell.angle_alpha   90.00
_cell.angle_beta   90.00
_cell.angle_gamma   90.00
#
_symmetry.space_group_name_H-M   'P 1'
#
loop_
_entity.id
_entity.type
_entity.pdbx_description
1 polymer ?
#
loop_
_entity_poly.entity_id
_entity_poly.type
_entity_poly.pdbx_seq_one_letter_code
_entity_poly.pdbx_strand_id
1 'polypeptide(L)'
;SEGPIGDGKDIMASSVGIIQIGNANTDVTKFVGEVHVPEPTKPTHAVTKQYTDSTAAMTMAMASAVDANKEGNHMGFGYGDYAGQSAMAFGVSLQFERTKLKIIASQSEMMEEPAFAGGFSWSF
;
A
#
# COMPACT_ATOMS: atom_id res chain seq x y z
N SER A 1 35.99 13.63 11.77
CA SER A 1 35.80 13.61 13.21
C SER A 1 35.39 12.24 13.71
N GLU A 2 35.78 11.98 14.87
CA GLU A 2 35.48 10.73 15.51
C GLU A 2 34.13 10.80 16.20
N GLY A 3 33.20 9.98 15.75
CA GLY A 3 31.91 9.86 16.42
C GLY A 3 32.00 9.04 17.70
N PRO A 4 31.07 9.21 18.62
CA PRO A 4 30.98 8.35 19.78
C PRO A 4 30.67 6.92 19.35
N ILE A 5 31.24 5.97 20.05
CA ILE A 5 31.12 4.55 19.73
C ILE A 5 30.62 3.80 20.96
N GLY A 6 29.65 2.96 20.79
CA GLY A 6 29.15 2.05 21.82
C GLY A 6 28.04 2.59 22.70
N ASP A 7 27.63 3.84 22.57
CA ASP A 7 26.56 4.44 23.37
C ASP A 7 25.25 4.67 22.58
N GLY A 8 25.05 3.98 21.47
CA GLY A 8 23.85 4.09 20.66
C GLY A 8 23.91 5.15 19.56
N LYS A 9 25.05 5.76 19.34
CA LYS A 9 25.23 6.86 18.38
C LYS A 9 26.14 6.51 17.21
N ASP A 10 26.33 5.25 16.95
CA ASP A 10 27.23 4.78 15.89
C ASP A 10 26.69 5.05 14.50
N ILE A 11 27.59 5.44 13.60
CA ILE A 11 27.35 5.47 12.17
C ILE A 11 28.44 4.60 11.53
N MET A 12 28.04 3.50 10.91
CA MET A 12 28.98 2.52 10.37
C MET A 12 28.68 2.26 8.90
N ALA A 13 29.73 2.13 8.11
CA ALA A 13 29.65 1.75 6.71
C ALA A 13 30.43 0.45 6.49
N SER A 14 29.84 -0.49 5.74
CA SER A 14 30.50 -1.72 5.39
C SER A 14 30.92 -1.73 3.92
N SER A 15 31.84 -2.66 3.55
CA SER A 15 32.29 -2.83 2.18
C SER A 15 31.19 -3.41 1.25
N VAL A 16 30.07 -3.86 1.78
CA VAL A 16 28.93 -4.38 0.99
C VAL A 16 27.81 -3.35 0.82
N GLY A 17 28.13 -2.08 1.03
CA GLY A 17 27.17 -0.99 0.80
C GLY A 17 26.15 -0.79 1.90
N ILE A 18 26.44 -1.25 3.10
CA ILE A 18 25.56 -1.05 4.27
C ILE A 18 26.12 0.10 5.12
N ILE A 19 25.24 1.03 5.45
CA ILE A 19 25.52 2.07 6.44
C ILE A 19 24.60 1.81 7.62
N GLN A 20 25.18 1.55 8.77
CA GLN A 20 24.44 1.34 10.00
C GLN A 20 24.46 2.61 10.84
N ILE A 21 23.29 3.05 11.27
CA ILE A 21 23.14 4.19 12.20
C ILE A 21 22.55 3.65 13.48
N GLY A 22 23.35 3.70 14.55
CA GLY A 22 22.97 3.16 15.84
C GLY A 22 23.49 1.75 16.09
N ASN A 23 23.22 1.25 17.26
CA ASN A 23 23.56 -0.11 17.71
C ASN A 23 22.46 -0.64 18.65
N ALA A 24 22.74 -1.75 19.36
CA ALA A 24 21.76 -2.35 20.27
C ALA A 24 21.30 -1.45 21.42
N ASN A 25 22.03 -0.37 21.70
CA ASN A 25 21.70 0.59 22.76
C ASN A 25 20.99 1.84 22.21
N THR A 26 20.65 1.87 20.93
CA THR A 26 19.96 3.01 20.31
C THR A 26 18.46 2.87 20.53
N ASP A 27 17.89 3.78 21.32
CA ASP A 27 16.44 3.80 21.56
C ASP A 27 15.70 4.53 20.44
N VAL A 28 16.28 5.62 19.95
CA VAL A 28 15.64 6.46 18.93
C VAL A 28 16.70 6.97 17.95
N THR A 29 16.41 6.84 16.66
CA THR A 29 17.15 7.54 15.61
C THR A 29 16.24 8.61 15.02
N LYS A 30 16.63 9.87 15.14
CA LYS A 30 15.85 11.00 14.66
C LYS A 30 16.54 11.68 13.48
N PHE A 31 15.81 11.80 12.37
CA PHE A 31 16.23 12.57 11.22
C PHE A 31 15.49 13.90 11.22
N VAL A 32 16.22 14.98 10.96
CA VAL A 32 15.66 16.32 10.84
C VAL A 32 15.76 16.74 9.38
N GLY A 33 14.60 17.08 8.79
CA GLY A 33 14.50 17.35 7.37
C GLY A 33 13.88 16.18 6.59
N GLU A 34 14.10 16.17 5.30
CA GLU A 34 13.56 15.16 4.43
C GLU A 34 14.41 13.88 4.41
N VAL A 35 13.74 12.75 4.37
CA VAL A 35 14.39 11.45 4.17
C VAL A 35 13.84 10.84 2.88
N HIS A 36 14.71 10.62 1.92
CA HIS A 36 14.37 10.02 0.64
C HIS A 36 14.67 8.53 0.66
N VAL A 37 13.69 7.72 0.34
CA VAL A 37 13.83 6.27 0.27
C VAL A 37 13.32 5.77 -1.09
N PRO A 38 13.91 4.71 -1.64
CA PRO A 38 13.37 4.09 -2.85
C PRO A 38 12.04 3.38 -2.56
N GLU A 39 11.33 3.00 -3.61
CA GLU A 39 10.11 2.23 -3.47
C GLU A 39 10.37 0.90 -2.76
N PRO A 40 9.47 0.51 -1.86
CA PRO A 40 9.69 -0.69 -1.06
C PRO A 40 9.52 -1.96 -1.90
N THR A 41 10.45 -2.89 -1.75
CA THR A 41 10.40 -4.20 -2.39
C THR A 41 10.40 -5.35 -1.39
N LYS A 42 10.61 -5.05 -0.11
CA LYS A 42 10.64 -6.04 0.97
C LYS A 42 9.79 -5.55 2.15
N PRO A 43 9.25 -6.47 2.95
CA PRO A 43 8.40 -6.10 4.09
C PRO A 43 9.05 -5.18 5.13
N THR A 44 10.39 -5.17 5.18
CA THR A 44 11.15 -4.37 6.15
C THR A 44 11.58 -3.01 5.61
N HIS A 45 11.26 -2.71 4.36
CA HIS A 45 11.62 -1.42 3.77
C HIS A 45 10.71 -0.31 4.27
N ALA A 46 11.27 0.88 4.43
CA ALA A 46 10.47 2.08 4.62
C ALA A 46 9.62 2.34 3.37
N VAL A 47 8.45 2.93 3.56
CA VAL A 47 7.55 3.25 2.45
C VAL A 47 7.65 4.73 2.10
N THR A 48 7.50 5.04 0.81
CA THR A 48 7.35 6.42 0.36
C THR A 48 5.92 6.90 0.57
N LYS A 49 5.75 8.21 0.66
CA LYS A 49 4.41 8.80 0.69
C LYS A 49 3.62 8.42 -0.57
N GLN A 50 4.26 8.46 -1.72
CA GLN A 50 3.63 8.11 -2.99
C GLN A 50 3.09 6.67 -3.00
N TYR A 51 3.84 5.73 -2.47
CA TYR A 51 3.40 4.34 -2.35
C TYR A 51 2.14 4.23 -1.48
N THR A 52 2.16 4.89 -0.33
CA THR A 52 1.01 4.88 0.60
C THR A 52 -0.21 5.54 -0.02
N ASP A 53 -0.05 6.69 -0.65
CA ASP A 53 -1.16 7.41 -1.29
C ASP A 53 -1.75 6.61 -2.46
N SER A 54 -0.90 5.91 -3.23
CA SER A 54 -1.36 5.02 -4.31
C SER A 54 -2.20 3.86 -3.77
N THR A 55 -1.80 3.28 -2.64
CA THR A 55 -2.56 2.22 -1.98
C THR A 55 -3.94 2.73 -1.55
N ALA A 56 -4.00 3.94 -1.00
CA ALA A 56 -5.27 4.57 -0.62
C ALA A 56 -6.16 4.81 -1.85
N ALA A 57 -5.60 5.32 -2.94
CA ALA A 57 -6.34 5.55 -4.18
C ALA A 57 -6.92 4.24 -4.75
N MET A 58 -6.13 3.16 -4.72
CA MET A 58 -6.59 1.84 -5.16
C MET A 58 -7.75 1.33 -4.31
N THR A 59 -7.68 1.50 -2.99
CA THR A 59 -8.75 1.09 -2.08
C THR A 59 -10.03 1.89 -2.34
N MET A 60 -9.92 3.19 -2.56
CA MET A 60 -11.07 4.05 -2.88
C MET A 60 -11.69 3.65 -4.22
N ALA A 61 -10.87 3.36 -5.23
CA ALA A 61 -11.36 2.89 -6.53
C ALA A 61 -12.14 1.58 -6.38
N MET A 62 -11.63 0.64 -5.61
CA MET A 62 -12.29 -0.64 -5.36
C MET A 62 -13.62 -0.46 -4.65
N ALA A 63 -13.70 0.45 -3.68
CA ALA A 63 -14.92 0.72 -2.94
C ALA A 63 -16.04 1.27 -3.84
N SER A 64 -15.69 1.99 -4.90
CA SER A 64 -16.65 2.59 -5.83
C SER A 64 -17.00 1.73 -7.04
N ALA A 65 -16.25 0.65 -7.30
CA ALA A 65 -16.38 -0.10 -8.54
C ALA A 65 -17.67 -0.92 -8.65
N VAL A 66 -18.18 -1.46 -7.52
CA VAL A 66 -19.35 -2.34 -7.52
C VAL A 66 -20.28 -1.97 -6.39
N ASP A 67 -21.54 -1.71 -6.72
CA ASP A 67 -22.58 -1.46 -5.74
C ASP A 67 -23.09 -2.80 -5.17
N ALA A 68 -22.83 -3.03 -3.90
CA ALA A 68 -23.22 -4.24 -3.21
C ALA A 68 -24.73 -4.35 -2.98
N ASN A 69 -25.46 -3.25 -3.11
CA ASN A 69 -26.91 -3.22 -2.89
C ASN A 69 -27.73 -3.51 -4.14
N LYS A 70 -27.11 -3.51 -5.32
CA LYS A 70 -27.83 -3.84 -6.55
C LYS A 70 -28.10 -5.33 -6.65
N GLU A 71 -29.33 -5.66 -7.09
CA GLU A 71 -29.72 -7.03 -7.39
C GLU A 71 -29.26 -7.43 -8.79
N GLY A 72 -29.02 -8.73 -8.97
CA GLY A 72 -28.63 -9.31 -10.24
C GLY A 72 -27.13 -9.25 -10.50
N ASN A 73 -26.75 -9.67 -11.69
CA ASN A 73 -25.37 -9.61 -12.14
C ASN A 73 -25.07 -8.23 -12.67
N HIS A 74 -23.95 -7.68 -12.26
CA HIS A 74 -23.51 -6.40 -12.81
C HIS A 74 -22.00 -6.27 -12.76
N MET A 75 -21.51 -5.33 -13.54
CA MET A 75 -20.10 -4.97 -13.55
C MET A 75 -20.00 -3.45 -13.41
N GLY A 76 -18.87 -3.00 -12.93
CA GLY A 76 -18.66 -1.58 -12.72
C GLY A 76 -17.22 -1.20 -12.72
N PHE A 77 -17.01 0.08 -12.91
CA PHE A 77 -15.71 0.73 -12.81
C PHE A 77 -15.71 1.67 -11.62
N GLY A 78 -14.56 1.75 -10.98
CA GLY A 78 -14.32 2.73 -9.95
C GLY A 78 -13.08 3.53 -10.23
N TYR A 79 -13.05 4.74 -9.73
CA TYR A 79 -11.91 5.62 -9.79
C TYR A 79 -11.65 6.17 -8.39
N GLY A 80 -10.39 6.21 -8.03
CA GLY A 80 -9.95 6.79 -6.77
C GLY A 80 -8.79 7.73 -7.00
N ASP A 81 -8.81 8.85 -6.31
CA ASP A 81 -7.71 9.81 -6.33
C ASP A 81 -7.45 10.24 -4.88
N TYR A 82 -6.21 10.18 -4.49
CA TYR A 82 -5.78 10.62 -3.18
C TYR A 82 -4.40 11.26 -3.26
N ALA A 83 -4.30 12.51 -2.85
CA ALA A 83 -3.05 13.26 -2.75
C ALA A 83 -2.22 13.24 -4.06
N GLY A 84 -2.90 13.31 -5.20
CA GLY A 84 -2.26 13.31 -6.51
C GLY A 84 -1.93 11.93 -7.07
N GLN A 85 -2.31 10.86 -6.37
CA GLN A 85 -2.19 9.50 -6.85
C GLN A 85 -3.55 8.98 -7.29
N SER A 86 -3.62 8.40 -8.48
CA SER A 86 -4.87 7.94 -9.09
C SER A 86 -4.86 6.43 -9.28
N ALA A 87 -6.02 5.83 -9.18
CA ALA A 87 -6.20 4.42 -9.45
C ALA A 87 -7.56 4.16 -10.10
N MET A 88 -7.63 3.08 -10.85
CA MET A 88 -8.87 2.58 -11.44
C MET A 88 -9.14 1.17 -10.94
N ALA A 89 -10.40 0.83 -10.84
CA ALA A 89 -10.83 -0.51 -10.49
C ALA A 89 -11.92 -0.98 -11.43
N PHE A 90 -11.95 -2.29 -11.63
CA PHE A 90 -13.00 -2.98 -12.35
C PHE A 90 -13.54 -4.08 -11.47
N GLY A 91 -14.85 -4.18 -11.36
CA GLY A 91 -15.50 -5.16 -10.53
C GLY A 91 -16.63 -5.88 -11.24
N VAL A 92 -16.84 -7.12 -10.83
CA VAL A 92 -17.95 -7.96 -11.27
C VAL A 92 -18.68 -8.49 -10.05
N SER A 93 -19.99 -8.41 -10.05
CA SER A 93 -20.85 -8.99 -9.04
C SER A 93 -21.79 -9.99 -9.70
N LEU A 94 -21.83 -11.21 -9.17
CA LEU A 94 -22.68 -12.28 -9.64
C LEU A 94 -23.65 -12.64 -8.53
N GLN A 95 -24.91 -12.81 -8.88
CA GLN A 95 -25.95 -13.21 -7.94
C GLN A 95 -26.48 -14.59 -8.27
N PHE A 96 -26.47 -15.47 -7.27
CA PHE A 96 -27.02 -16.82 -7.33
C PHE A 96 -28.05 -16.98 -6.23
N GLU A 97 -29.31 -16.83 -6.56
CA GLU A 97 -30.42 -16.87 -5.59
C GLU A 97 -30.21 -15.91 -4.41
N ARG A 98 -29.77 -16.41 -3.27
CA ARG A 98 -29.52 -15.63 -2.05
C ARG A 98 -28.05 -15.31 -1.81
N THR A 99 -27.18 -15.74 -2.71
CA THR A 99 -25.73 -15.56 -2.58
C THR A 99 -25.24 -14.57 -3.61
N LYS A 100 -24.41 -13.64 -3.19
CA LYS A 100 -23.71 -12.73 -4.10
C LYS A 100 -22.20 -12.96 -3.99
N LEU A 101 -21.56 -13.04 -5.15
CA LEU A 101 -20.12 -13.11 -5.27
C LEU A 101 -19.63 -11.82 -5.91
N LYS A 102 -18.60 -11.21 -5.34
CA LYS A 102 -18.03 -9.97 -5.81
C LYS A 102 -16.51 -10.12 -5.96
N ILE A 103 -16.00 -9.75 -7.12
CA ILE A 103 -14.57 -9.77 -7.42
C ILE A 103 -14.19 -8.42 -7.99
N ILE A 104 -13.14 -7.81 -7.46
CA ILE A 104 -12.67 -6.49 -7.89
C ILE A 104 -11.16 -6.53 -8.09
N ALA A 105 -10.71 -5.93 -9.17
CA ALA A 105 -9.30 -5.67 -9.42
C ALA A 105 -9.06 -4.16 -9.48
N SER A 106 -7.96 -3.70 -8.94
CA SER A 106 -7.60 -2.29 -8.96
C SER A 106 -6.12 -2.13 -9.30
N GLN A 107 -5.81 -1.06 -10.00
CA GLN A 107 -4.44 -0.71 -10.34
C GLN A 107 -4.25 0.80 -10.32
N SER A 108 -3.13 1.24 -9.76
CA SER A 108 -2.71 2.62 -9.81
C SER A 108 -1.70 2.83 -10.95
N GLU A 109 -1.57 4.06 -11.40
CA GLU A 109 -0.59 4.42 -12.43
C GLU A 109 0.84 4.19 -11.97
N MET A 110 1.09 4.31 -10.69
CA MET A 110 2.42 4.18 -10.11
C MET A 110 2.81 2.73 -9.82
N MET A 111 1.87 1.89 -9.39
CA MET A 111 2.16 0.53 -8.96
C MET A 111 1.99 -0.45 -10.11
N GLU A 112 3.02 -1.27 -10.35
CA GLU A 112 2.98 -2.28 -11.40
C GLU A 112 2.08 -3.47 -11.04
N GLU A 113 1.94 -3.76 -9.76
CA GLU A 113 1.14 -4.89 -9.30
C GLU A 113 -0.31 -4.45 -9.05
N PRO A 114 -1.29 -5.16 -9.64
CA PRO A 114 -2.69 -4.90 -9.34
C PRO A 114 -3.07 -5.45 -7.96
N ALA A 115 -4.07 -4.84 -7.35
CA ALA A 115 -4.70 -5.37 -6.15
C ALA A 115 -5.99 -6.09 -6.52
N PHE A 116 -6.28 -7.17 -5.81
CA PHE A 116 -7.50 -7.95 -5.99
C PHE A 116 -8.24 -8.06 -4.66
N ALA A 117 -9.54 -7.99 -4.73
CA ALA A 117 -10.38 -8.25 -3.57
C ALA A 117 -11.61 -9.05 -4.01
N GLY A 118 -12.13 -9.85 -3.12
CA GLY A 118 -13.33 -10.61 -3.37
C GLY A 118 -14.10 -10.80 -2.08
N GLY A 119 -15.39 -11.08 -2.24
CA GLY A 119 -16.23 -11.34 -1.11
C GLY A 119 -17.51 -12.01 -1.57
N PHE A 120 -18.17 -12.66 -0.64
CA PHE A 120 -19.50 -13.20 -0.89
C PHE A 120 -20.40 -12.89 0.30
N SER A 121 -21.67 -12.77 0.01
CA SER A 121 -22.69 -12.56 1.02
C SER A 121 -23.90 -13.41 0.70
N TRP A 122 -24.64 -13.77 1.72
CA TRP A 122 -25.89 -14.48 1.55
C TRP A 122 -26.96 -13.83 2.41
N SER A 123 -28.19 -13.92 1.95
CA SER A 123 -29.36 -13.47 2.72
C SER A 123 -30.13 -14.69 3.24
N PHE A 124 -30.68 -14.54 4.42
CA PHE A 124 -31.45 -15.59 5.07
C PHE A 124 -32.68 -15.02 5.76
#